data_a98169e0d4ff903a6d3af28002ffc4a1
#
_entry.id   a98169e0d4ff903a6d3af28002ffc4a1
#
_cell.length_a   1.000
_cell.length_b   1.000
_cell.length_c   1.000
_cell.angle_alpha   90.00
_cell.angle_beta   90.00
_cell.angle_gamma   90.00
#
_symmetry.space_group_name_H-M   'P 1'
#
loop_
_entity.id
_entity.type
_entity.pdbx_description
1 polymer ?
#
loop_
_entity_poly.entity_id
_entity_poly.type
_entity_poly.pdbx_seq_one_letter_code
_entity_poly.pdbx_strand_id
1 'polypeptide(L)'
;RETDGAAGAAVQRDHSIPVLHPGAEVLSGEWDAEGVYFYQAFNHEIADWAVEHQGFGGPAFNPARMTWIKPSFAWVLYRSGYGHKHSQHRILKVKLPHSAVASLLSQCACKHAGGGTLGRVQWDPARDLMEADGREPRRCRGRAIQIGVKGRLSELYVRSATSIEDVTELSHRVGEAHQ
;
A
#
# COMPACT_ATOMS: atom_id res chain seq x y z
N ARG A 1 17.67 -38.09 12.75
CA ARG A 1 17.32 -37.47 11.46
C ARG A 1 16.75 -36.12 11.76
N GLU A 2 17.55 -35.12 11.50
CA GLU A 2 17.24 -33.70 11.68
C GLU A 2 16.16 -33.29 10.67
N THR A 3 15.17 -32.56 11.16
CA THR A 3 14.22 -31.85 10.34
C THR A 3 14.62 -30.39 10.35
N ASP A 4 15.16 -29.91 9.22
CA ASP A 4 15.48 -28.52 8.99
C ASP A 4 14.23 -27.66 9.11
N GLY A 5 14.23 -26.79 10.10
CA GLY A 5 13.28 -25.71 10.24
C GLY A 5 13.63 -24.59 9.29
N ALA A 6 12.73 -24.24 8.39
CA ALA A 6 12.85 -23.06 7.56
C ALA A 6 12.96 -21.80 8.43
N ALA A 7 14.15 -21.23 8.48
CA ALA A 7 14.39 -19.94 9.13
C ALA A 7 13.67 -18.85 8.32
N GLY A 8 12.65 -18.27 8.91
CA GLY A 8 12.01 -17.05 8.37
C GLY A 8 13.07 -15.96 8.24
N ALA A 9 13.22 -15.42 7.04
CA ALA A 9 14.11 -14.30 6.79
C ALA A 9 13.70 -13.11 7.66
N ALA A 10 14.54 -12.77 8.63
CA ALA A 10 14.34 -11.59 9.46
C ALA A 10 14.40 -10.35 8.57
N VAL A 11 13.33 -9.57 8.57
CA VAL A 11 13.28 -8.26 7.92
C VAL A 11 14.34 -7.38 8.59
N GLN A 12 15.46 -7.17 7.92
CA GLN A 12 16.49 -6.23 8.36
C GLN A 12 15.90 -4.82 8.26
N ARG A 13 15.58 -4.23 9.40
CA ARG A 13 15.29 -2.81 9.49
C ARG A 13 16.64 -2.08 9.50
N ASP A 14 17.11 -1.68 8.35
CA ASP A 14 18.22 -0.73 8.26
C ASP A 14 17.70 0.64 8.73
N HIS A 15 18.13 1.05 9.91
CA HIS A 15 17.79 2.34 10.52
C HIS A 15 18.74 3.47 10.10
N SER A 16 19.62 3.23 9.13
CA SER A 16 20.44 4.30 8.59
C SER A 16 19.56 5.30 7.84
N ILE A 17 19.47 6.53 8.35
CA ILE A 17 18.79 7.61 7.64
C ILE A 17 19.64 7.93 6.40
N PRO A 18 19.14 7.74 5.18
CA PRO A 18 19.90 8.07 4.00
C PRO A 18 20.25 9.57 3.98
N VAL A 19 21.45 9.90 3.56
CA VAL A 19 21.83 11.29 3.29
C VAL A 19 20.99 11.79 2.12
N LEU A 20 20.04 12.66 2.41
CA LEU A 20 19.08 13.16 1.43
C LEU A 20 19.59 14.44 0.78
N HIS A 21 19.35 14.58 -0.52
CA HIS A 21 19.54 15.87 -1.18
C HIS A 21 18.61 16.93 -0.60
N PRO A 22 19.00 18.22 -0.54
CA PRO A 22 18.10 19.29 -0.14
C PRO A 22 16.81 19.26 -0.96
N GLY A 23 15.66 19.28 -0.27
CA GLY A 23 14.34 19.20 -0.91
C GLY A 23 13.83 17.80 -1.20
N ALA A 24 14.58 16.74 -0.88
CA ALA A 24 14.07 15.37 -0.96
C ALA A 24 13.02 15.13 0.13
N GLU A 25 11.93 14.48 -0.25
CA GLU A 25 10.91 14.01 0.70
C GLU A 25 11.06 12.51 0.93
N VAL A 26 11.02 12.08 2.20
CA VAL A 26 11.08 10.67 2.59
C VAL A 26 9.68 10.14 2.79
N LEU A 27 9.37 9.03 2.17
CA LEU A 27 8.19 8.24 2.49
C LEU A 27 8.59 7.01 3.31
N SER A 28 7.78 6.68 4.32
CA SER A 28 7.96 5.48 5.12
C SER A 28 7.03 4.39 4.62
N GLY A 29 7.53 3.15 4.60
CA GLY A 29 6.78 1.97 4.18
C GLY A 29 7.54 0.70 4.53
N GLU A 30 6.92 -0.44 4.29
CA GLU A 30 7.55 -1.76 4.40
C GLU A 30 8.26 -2.07 3.09
N TRP A 31 9.48 -2.59 3.18
CA TRP A 31 10.29 -2.96 2.02
C TRP A 31 11.28 -4.08 2.35
N ASP A 32 11.78 -4.74 1.32
CA ASP A 32 12.87 -5.70 1.39
C ASP A 32 13.87 -5.49 0.23
N ALA A 33 14.82 -6.40 0.06
CA ALA A 33 15.83 -6.29 -1.00
C ALA A 33 15.24 -6.28 -2.42
N GLU A 34 14.03 -6.80 -2.62
CA GLU A 34 13.41 -6.96 -3.93
C GLU A 34 12.40 -5.85 -4.26
N GLY A 35 11.76 -5.25 -3.25
CA GLY A 35 10.71 -4.27 -3.51
C GLY A 35 10.08 -3.62 -2.30
N VAL A 36 9.05 -2.84 -2.57
CA VAL A 36 8.25 -2.08 -1.60
C VAL A 36 6.85 -2.66 -1.55
N TYR A 37 6.28 -2.73 -0.36
CA TYR A 37 4.91 -3.18 -0.13
C TYR A 37 3.94 -2.01 -0.10
N PHE A 38 2.82 -2.19 -0.80
CA PHE A 38 1.71 -1.26 -0.82
C PHE A 38 0.44 -1.94 -0.35
N TYR A 39 -0.45 -1.16 0.22
CA TYR A 39 -1.73 -1.64 0.74
C TYR A 39 -2.88 -0.96 0.04
N GLN A 40 -3.94 -1.74 -0.25
CA GLN A 40 -5.18 -1.26 -0.83
C GLN A 40 -6.38 -2.01 -0.25
N ALA A 41 -7.52 -1.31 -0.20
CA ALA A 41 -8.79 -1.91 0.15
C ALA A 41 -9.67 -2.05 -1.09
N PHE A 42 -10.25 -3.23 -1.29
CA PHE A 42 -11.10 -3.56 -2.42
C PHE A 42 -12.41 -4.24 -1.99
N ASN A 43 -13.37 -4.33 -2.91
CA ASN A 43 -14.49 -5.25 -2.79
C ASN A 43 -14.03 -6.70 -2.96
N HIS A 44 -14.91 -7.65 -2.67
CA HIS A 44 -14.61 -9.08 -2.76
C HIS A 44 -14.20 -9.50 -4.17
N GLU A 45 -14.94 -9.07 -5.19
CA GLU A 45 -14.75 -9.50 -6.58
C GLU A 45 -13.35 -9.15 -7.11
N ILE A 46 -12.87 -7.93 -6.88
CA ILE A 46 -11.52 -7.51 -7.27
C ILE A 46 -10.46 -8.24 -6.45
N ALA A 47 -10.68 -8.39 -5.14
CA ALA A 47 -9.71 -9.01 -4.26
C ALA A 47 -9.58 -10.51 -4.50
N ASP A 48 -10.68 -11.23 -4.68
CA ASP A 48 -10.68 -12.67 -4.97
C ASP A 48 -9.93 -12.96 -6.28
N TRP A 49 -10.22 -12.19 -7.33
CA TRP A 49 -9.46 -12.27 -8.60
C TRP A 49 -7.96 -12.03 -8.37
N ALA A 50 -7.61 -10.96 -7.66
CA ALA A 50 -6.23 -10.56 -7.48
C ALA A 50 -5.42 -11.61 -6.70
N VAL A 51 -5.99 -12.21 -5.68
CA VAL A 51 -5.34 -13.26 -4.88
C VAL A 51 -5.21 -14.57 -5.68
N GLU A 52 -6.26 -14.98 -6.37
CA GLU A 52 -6.28 -16.20 -7.18
C GLU A 52 -5.25 -16.15 -8.33
N HIS A 53 -5.18 -15.02 -9.04
CA HIS A 53 -4.33 -14.87 -10.22
C HIS A 53 -2.97 -14.22 -9.91
N GLN A 54 -2.70 -13.84 -8.64
CA GLN A 54 -1.52 -13.07 -8.24
C GLN A 54 -1.30 -11.82 -9.10
N GLY A 55 -2.39 -11.15 -9.49
CA GLY A 55 -2.39 -9.97 -10.34
C GLY A 55 -3.77 -9.32 -10.42
N PHE A 56 -3.83 -8.04 -10.73
CA PHE A 56 -5.09 -7.34 -10.91
C PHE A 56 -5.63 -7.51 -12.33
N GLY A 57 -6.94 -7.72 -12.44
CA GLY A 57 -7.61 -7.92 -13.71
C GLY A 57 -9.08 -8.31 -13.49
N GLY A 58 -9.63 -9.05 -14.46
CA GLY A 58 -11.02 -9.48 -14.42
C GLY A 58 -12.02 -8.36 -14.74
N PRO A 59 -13.31 -8.69 -14.79
CA PRO A 59 -14.36 -7.78 -15.24
C PRO A 59 -14.60 -6.60 -14.28
N ALA A 60 -14.29 -6.76 -13.00
CA ALA A 60 -14.52 -5.74 -11.97
C ALA A 60 -13.40 -4.70 -11.88
N PHE A 61 -12.19 -5.02 -12.35
CA PHE A 61 -11.06 -4.11 -12.27
C PHE A 61 -10.96 -3.20 -13.50
N ASN A 62 -11.14 -1.89 -13.31
CA ASN A 62 -11.05 -0.92 -14.39
C ASN A 62 -9.76 -0.09 -14.30
N PRO A 63 -8.75 -0.34 -15.15
CA PRO A 63 -7.47 0.38 -15.14
C PRO A 63 -7.60 1.85 -15.58
N ALA A 64 -8.67 2.23 -16.27
CA ALA A 64 -8.93 3.62 -16.63
C ALA A 64 -9.36 4.48 -15.44
N ARG A 65 -9.88 3.85 -14.38
CA ARG A 65 -10.23 4.53 -13.14
C ARG A 65 -8.97 4.71 -12.29
N MET A 66 -8.84 5.88 -11.64
CA MET A 66 -7.72 6.10 -10.72
C MET A 66 -7.80 5.14 -9.53
N THR A 67 -6.73 4.38 -9.32
CA THR A 67 -6.53 3.57 -8.12
C THR A 67 -5.45 4.20 -7.25
N TRP A 68 -5.58 4.04 -5.92
CA TRP A 68 -4.70 4.66 -4.94
C TRP A 68 -3.95 3.61 -4.14
N ILE A 69 -2.63 3.55 -4.33
CA ILE A 69 -1.75 2.66 -3.58
C ILE A 69 -1.09 3.41 -2.42
N LYS A 70 -0.89 2.73 -1.30
CA LYS A 70 -0.42 3.34 -0.06
C LYS A 70 0.61 2.45 0.62
N PRO A 71 1.82 2.95 0.94
CA PRO A 71 2.80 2.16 1.67
C PRO A 71 2.47 2.04 3.17
N SER A 72 1.57 2.86 3.70
CA SER A 72 1.16 2.82 5.11
C SER A 72 -0.04 1.90 5.32
N PHE A 73 0.17 0.77 6.02
CA PHE A 73 -0.91 -0.12 6.46
C PHE A 73 -1.88 0.59 7.41
N ALA A 74 -1.37 1.31 8.41
CA ALA A 74 -2.18 2.05 9.36
C ALA A 74 -3.14 3.05 8.69
N TRP A 75 -2.69 3.73 7.63
CA TRP A 75 -3.54 4.65 6.89
C TRP A 75 -4.67 3.92 6.15
N VAL A 76 -4.37 2.74 5.57
CA VAL A 76 -5.41 1.93 4.89
C VAL A 76 -6.43 1.40 5.90
N LEU A 77 -6.00 0.94 7.08
CA LEU A 77 -6.91 0.52 8.15
C LEU A 77 -7.84 1.65 8.57
N TYR A 78 -7.31 2.82 8.85
CA TYR A 78 -8.12 4.02 9.13
C TYR A 78 -9.11 4.30 8.00
N ARG A 79 -8.65 4.32 6.75
CA ARG A 79 -9.47 4.70 5.59
C ARG A 79 -10.58 3.70 5.29
N SER A 80 -10.31 2.41 5.44
CA SER A 80 -11.26 1.31 5.21
C SER A 80 -12.11 0.97 6.43
N GLY A 81 -11.85 1.57 7.60
CA GLY A 81 -12.45 1.15 8.86
C GLY A 81 -12.17 -0.32 9.14
N TYR A 82 -10.88 -0.70 9.08
CA TYR A 82 -10.41 -2.08 9.26
C TYR A 82 -11.04 -3.10 8.30
N GLY A 83 -11.46 -2.68 7.11
CA GLY A 83 -12.13 -3.55 6.14
C GLY A 83 -13.66 -3.61 6.30
N HIS A 84 -14.27 -2.80 7.15
CA HIS A 84 -15.72 -2.82 7.36
C HIS A 84 -16.50 -1.82 6.50
N LYS A 85 -15.83 -0.89 5.81
CA LYS A 85 -16.51 0.07 4.93
C LYS A 85 -16.96 -0.58 3.63
N HIS A 86 -18.11 -0.16 3.14
CA HIS A 86 -18.67 -0.61 1.87
C HIS A 86 -17.64 -0.53 0.72
N SER A 87 -17.55 -1.58 -0.08
CA SER A 87 -16.60 -1.74 -1.19
C SER A 87 -15.12 -1.71 -0.80
N GLN A 88 -14.80 -1.85 0.50
CA GLN A 88 -13.43 -1.88 1.05
C GLN A 88 -13.26 -3.03 2.04
N HIS A 89 -13.90 -4.18 1.77
CA HIS A 89 -13.98 -5.31 2.69
C HIS A 89 -12.72 -6.16 2.74
N ARG A 90 -11.89 -6.09 1.71
CA ARG A 90 -10.67 -6.88 1.61
C ARG A 90 -9.45 -5.98 1.53
N ILE A 91 -8.49 -6.25 2.39
CA ILE A 91 -7.23 -5.49 2.43
C ILE A 91 -6.14 -6.34 1.80
N LEU A 92 -5.57 -5.84 0.71
CA LEU A 92 -4.50 -6.51 -0.01
C LEU A 92 -3.16 -5.82 0.25
N LYS A 93 -2.12 -6.64 0.47
CA LYS A 93 -0.72 -6.26 0.52
C LYS A 93 -0.07 -6.66 -0.82
N VAL A 94 0.48 -5.69 -1.53
CA VAL A 94 0.99 -5.85 -2.89
C VAL A 94 2.45 -5.45 -2.93
N LYS A 95 3.32 -6.34 -3.42
CA LYS A 95 4.75 -6.08 -3.59
C LYS A 95 5.03 -5.55 -4.99
N LEU A 96 5.78 -4.46 -5.06
CA LEU A 96 6.30 -3.91 -6.32
C LEU A 96 7.83 -3.85 -6.28
N PRO A 97 8.53 -4.23 -7.36
CA PRO A 97 9.98 -4.04 -7.45
C PRO A 97 10.37 -2.57 -7.29
N HIS A 98 11.53 -2.30 -6.71
CA HIS A 98 12.05 -0.94 -6.53
C HIS A 98 12.06 -0.13 -7.83
N SER A 99 12.43 -0.75 -8.95
CA SER A 99 12.44 -0.11 -10.28
C SER A 99 11.04 0.30 -10.76
N ALA A 100 10.02 -0.51 -10.47
CA ALA A 100 8.63 -0.18 -10.80
C ALA A 100 8.14 1.01 -9.96
N VAL A 101 8.47 1.03 -8.66
CA VAL A 101 8.13 2.16 -7.78
C VAL A 101 8.79 3.45 -8.27
N ALA A 102 10.08 3.41 -8.62
CA ALA A 102 10.78 4.55 -9.19
C ALA A 102 10.12 5.04 -10.49
N SER A 103 9.76 4.11 -11.38
CA SER A 103 9.08 4.43 -12.64
C SER A 103 7.69 5.04 -12.43
N LEU A 104 6.94 4.58 -11.44
CA LEU A 104 5.64 5.15 -11.08
C LEU A 104 5.80 6.57 -10.52
N LEU A 105 6.70 6.76 -9.56
CA LEU A 105 6.92 8.06 -8.91
C LEU A 105 7.45 9.11 -9.87
N SER A 106 8.35 8.74 -10.79
CA SER A 106 8.90 9.67 -11.78
C SER A 106 7.85 10.27 -12.74
N GLN A 107 6.69 9.62 -12.87
CA GLN A 107 5.58 10.05 -13.72
C GLN A 107 4.41 10.64 -12.93
N CYS A 108 4.53 10.75 -11.62
CA CYS A 108 3.51 11.35 -10.78
C CYS A 108 3.71 12.85 -10.63
N ALA A 109 2.61 13.58 -10.70
CA ALA A 109 2.59 14.99 -10.36
C ALA A 109 2.17 15.20 -8.90
N CYS A 110 2.69 16.25 -8.28
CA CYS A 110 2.19 16.72 -6.99
C CYS A 110 0.76 17.25 -7.12
N LYS A 111 0.03 17.29 -6.00
CA LYS A 111 -1.41 17.54 -5.90
C LYS A 111 -1.94 18.76 -6.71
N HIS A 112 -1.10 19.75 -6.95
CA HIS A 112 -1.51 21.01 -7.61
C HIS A 112 -1.20 21.07 -9.10
N ALA A 113 -0.64 20.04 -9.69
CA ALA A 113 -0.45 19.98 -11.15
C ALA A 113 -1.83 19.79 -11.83
N GLY A 114 -2.12 20.67 -12.79
CA GLY A 114 -3.42 20.74 -13.49
C GLY A 114 -3.89 19.42 -14.12
N GLY A 115 -5.12 19.41 -14.60
CA GLY A 115 -5.80 18.22 -15.11
C GLY A 115 -5.02 17.47 -16.21
N GLY A 116 -5.24 16.15 -16.28
CA GLY A 116 -4.66 15.28 -17.31
C GLY A 116 -3.51 14.37 -16.87
N THR A 117 -3.01 14.49 -15.63
CA THR A 117 -1.96 13.61 -15.14
C THR A 117 -2.45 12.18 -14.91
N LEU A 118 -1.68 11.19 -15.37
CA LEU A 118 -1.94 9.77 -15.16
C LEU A 118 -1.52 9.30 -13.76
N GLY A 119 -0.57 10.00 -13.13
CA GLY A 119 -0.08 9.73 -11.79
C GLY A 119 -0.15 10.98 -10.89
N ARG A 120 -0.50 10.78 -9.63
CA ARG A 120 -0.66 11.85 -8.65
C ARG A 120 -0.20 11.40 -7.28
N VAL A 121 0.62 12.22 -6.63
CA VAL A 121 1.03 12.03 -5.22
C VAL A 121 0.16 12.92 -4.32
N GLN A 122 -0.31 12.34 -3.22
CA GLN A 122 -1.01 13.05 -2.18
C GLN A 122 -0.39 12.71 -0.82
N TRP A 123 -0.16 13.72 0.01
CA TRP A 123 0.31 13.58 1.38
C TRP A 123 -0.85 13.76 2.35
N ASP A 124 -1.00 12.78 3.24
CA ASP A 124 -2.01 12.75 4.29
C ASP A 124 -1.33 12.67 5.66
N PRO A 125 -2.02 12.99 6.76
CA PRO A 125 -1.50 12.71 8.10
C PRO A 125 -1.22 11.23 8.28
N ALA A 126 -0.03 10.89 8.81
CA ALA A 126 0.27 9.51 9.19
C ALA A 126 -0.64 9.03 10.32
N ARG A 127 -0.76 7.70 10.46
CA ARG A 127 -1.55 7.03 11.50
C ARG A 127 -0.65 6.10 12.29
N ASP A 128 -0.92 5.99 13.58
CA ASP A 128 -0.22 5.10 14.50
C ASP A 128 -1.18 3.97 14.94
N LEU A 129 -0.78 2.72 14.71
CA LEU A 129 -1.57 1.56 15.12
C LEU A 129 -1.40 1.20 16.60
N MET A 130 -0.27 1.61 17.20
CA MET A 130 0.01 1.29 18.61
C MET A 130 -0.76 2.21 19.57
N GLU A 131 -1.18 3.35 19.08
CA GLU A 131 -1.97 4.32 19.83
C GLU A 131 -3.28 4.57 19.08
N ALA A 132 -4.37 4.08 19.62
CA ALA A 132 -5.70 4.34 19.10
C ALA A 132 -6.33 5.55 19.80
N ASP A 133 -7.08 6.34 19.04
CA ASP A 133 -7.98 7.37 19.55
C ASP A 133 -9.43 6.87 19.36
N GLY A 134 -9.93 6.22 20.37
CA GLY A 134 -11.16 5.46 20.27
C GLY A 134 -10.99 4.23 19.37
N ARG A 135 -11.81 4.14 18.31
CA ARG A 135 -11.80 3.00 17.35
C ARG A 135 -10.91 3.22 16.13
N GLU A 136 -10.17 4.29 16.08
CA GLU A 136 -9.36 4.65 14.91
C GLU A 136 -7.87 4.76 15.30
N PRO A 137 -6.94 4.38 14.40
CA PRO A 137 -5.53 4.68 14.58
C PRO A 137 -5.31 6.18 14.78
N ARG A 138 -4.55 6.55 15.81
CA ARG A 138 -4.32 7.95 16.16
C ARG A 138 -3.62 8.70 15.03
N ARG A 139 -4.03 9.93 14.78
CA ARG A 139 -3.35 10.83 13.86
C ARG A 139 -1.99 11.27 14.44
N CYS A 140 -0.91 11.05 13.66
CA CYS A 140 0.43 11.49 14.00
C CYS A 140 0.78 12.84 13.38
N ARG A 141 1.85 13.47 13.88
CA ARG A 141 2.42 14.69 13.27
C ARG A 141 3.08 14.42 11.91
N GLY A 142 3.58 13.20 11.71
CA GLY A 142 4.16 12.76 10.44
C GLY A 142 3.15 12.73 9.30
N ARG A 143 3.66 12.52 8.08
CA ARG A 143 2.86 12.43 6.86
C ARG A 143 2.99 11.05 6.24
N ALA A 144 1.89 10.54 5.70
CA ALA A 144 1.85 9.35 4.87
C ALA A 144 1.59 9.74 3.41
N ILE A 145 2.11 8.96 2.49
CA ILE A 145 1.89 9.17 1.06
C ILE A 145 0.82 8.23 0.54
N GLN A 146 0.01 8.69 -0.40
CA GLN A 146 -0.72 7.84 -1.32
C GLN A 146 -0.42 8.24 -2.77
N ILE A 147 -0.37 7.25 -3.64
CA ILE A 147 -0.03 7.40 -5.05
C ILE A 147 -1.23 6.97 -5.86
N GLY A 148 -1.86 7.93 -6.54
CA GLY A 148 -2.96 7.66 -7.46
C GLY A 148 -2.43 7.40 -8.86
N VAL A 149 -2.83 6.29 -9.48
CA VAL A 149 -2.42 5.91 -10.84
C VAL A 149 -3.65 5.54 -11.67
N LYS A 150 -3.64 5.91 -12.97
CA LYS A 150 -4.68 5.53 -13.93
C LYS A 150 -4.10 5.33 -15.33
N GLY A 151 -4.86 4.66 -16.20
CA GLY A 151 -4.43 4.38 -17.58
C GLY A 151 -3.12 3.62 -17.60
N ARG A 152 -2.18 4.03 -18.45
CA ARG A 152 -0.87 3.33 -18.58
C ARG A 152 -0.07 3.19 -17.28
N LEU A 153 -0.24 4.08 -16.29
CA LEU A 153 0.40 3.93 -14.98
C LEU A 153 -0.31 2.88 -14.13
N SER A 154 -1.62 2.76 -14.23
CA SER A 154 -2.35 1.64 -13.61
C SER A 154 -1.96 0.30 -14.25
N GLU A 155 -1.79 0.27 -15.57
CA GLU A 155 -1.30 -0.93 -16.27
C GLU A 155 0.13 -1.29 -15.85
N LEU A 156 1.02 -0.29 -15.68
CA LEU A 156 2.36 -0.50 -15.15
C LEU A 156 2.31 -1.08 -13.73
N TYR A 157 1.47 -0.53 -12.87
CA TYR A 157 1.25 -1.06 -11.52
C TYR A 157 0.80 -2.50 -11.54
N VAL A 158 -0.25 -2.82 -12.30
CA VAL A 158 -0.84 -4.15 -12.43
C VAL A 158 0.19 -5.20 -12.86
N ARG A 159 0.92 -4.93 -13.94
CA ARG A 159 1.91 -5.89 -14.46
C ARG A 159 3.21 -5.97 -13.67
N SER A 160 3.47 -5.01 -12.79
CA SER A 160 4.67 -4.99 -11.94
C SER A 160 4.47 -5.64 -10.58
N ALA A 161 3.24 -5.96 -10.20
CA ALA A 161 2.96 -6.68 -8.96
C ALA A 161 3.62 -8.06 -8.98
N THR A 162 4.47 -8.35 -8.00
CA THR A 162 5.19 -9.62 -7.88
C THR A 162 4.60 -10.56 -6.84
N SER A 163 3.83 -10.03 -5.90
CA SER A 163 3.01 -10.82 -4.98
C SER A 163 1.82 -10.02 -4.50
N ILE A 164 0.72 -10.73 -4.24
CA ILE A 164 -0.51 -10.18 -3.66
C ILE A 164 -0.94 -11.08 -2.52
N GLU A 165 -0.98 -10.53 -1.32
CA GLU A 165 -1.39 -11.21 -0.10
C GLU A 165 -2.67 -10.57 0.45
N ASP A 166 -3.61 -11.41 0.88
CA ASP A 166 -4.79 -10.96 1.61
C ASP A 166 -4.47 -10.82 3.10
N VAL A 167 -4.49 -9.61 3.59
CA VAL A 167 -4.25 -9.28 5.00
C VAL A 167 -5.50 -8.81 5.73
N THR A 168 -6.68 -9.17 5.21
CA THR A 168 -7.98 -8.78 5.78
C THR A 168 -8.15 -9.29 7.20
N GLU A 169 -7.80 -10.54 7.48
CA GLU A 169 -7.89 -11.11 8.82
C GLU A 169 -6.99 -10.37 9.82
N LEU A 170 -5.76 -10.04 9.40
CA LEU A 170 -4.88 -9.20 10.22
C LEU A 170 -5.50 -7.83 10.48
N SER A 171 -6.12 -7.23 9.46
CA SER A 171 -6.84 -5.95 9.61
C SER A 171 -7.93 -6.02 10.67
N HIS A 172 -8.75 -7.08 10.65
CA HIS A 172 -9.82 -7.28 11.63
C HIS A 172 -9.26 -7.46 13.05
N ARG A 173 -8.25 -8.31 13.23
CA ARG A 173 -7.61 -8.52 14.53
C ARG A 173 -7.00 -7.25 15.11
N VAL A 174 -6.38 -6.40 14.28
CA VAL A 174 -5.91 -5.08 14.73
C VAL A 174 -7.06 -4.19 15.16
N GLY A 175 -8.17 -4.19 14.42
CA GLY A 175 -9.38 -3.45 14.79
C GLY A 175 -10.00 -3.91 16.10
N GLU A 176 -10.02 -5.22 16.36
CA GLU A 176 -10.50 -5.82 17.62
C GLU A 176 -9.60 -5.46 18.81
N ALA A 177 -8.29 -5.42 18.60
CA ALA A 177 -7.33 -5.05 19.65
C ALA A 177 -7.44 -3.59 20.10
N HIS A 178 -8.11 -2.73 19.30
CA HIS A 178 -8.35 -1.31 19.60
C HIS A 178 -9.76 -1.04 20.17
N GLN A 179 -10.57 -2.06 20.42
CA GLN A 179 -11.91 -1.94 21.04
C GLN A 179 -11.84 -2.06 22.56
#